data_edd1492027738133242c9d252fb272b1
#
_entry.id   edd1492027738133242c9d252fb272b1
#
_cell.length_a   1.000
_cell.length_b   1.000
_cell.length_c   1.000
_cell.angle_alpha   90.00
_cell.angle_beta   90.00
_cell.angle_gamma   90.00
#
_symmetry.space_group_name_H-M   'P 1'
#
loop_
_entity.id
_entity.type
_entity.pdbx_description
1 polymer ?
#
loop_
_entity_poly.entity_id
_entity_poly.type
_entity_poly.pdbx_seq_one_letter_code
_entity_poly.pdbx_strand_id
1 'polypeptide(L)'
;YLIYDIEDNIMHKNPHSPGTNSIVNYLRGSGKILYLIKQADHVITSSPVLNNYCITVNQKKSCIYISSSVDTDNFIPSNNYNNDKKVVIGWTGTFSSKEYLDNLRDVLVKLNRICDFKLRVIGDFDYELPGVDLEVIRWTRENEVKDLQGIDIGIYPLIEDEWVSGKSGLKAIQYMAFGLPTVATNVGNTPSIIEHMENGWLVKSNEDWMYALDRLIKTPALRKKLGISARKKVLENYSKHVIQDQYLLILNRLE
;
A
#
# COMPACT_ATOMS: atom_id res chain seq x y z
N TYR A 1 2.07 -31.56 6.97
CA TYR A 1 2.72 -30.24 6.90
C TYR A 1 1.67 -29.14 7.05
N LEU A 2 1.93 -28.17 7.91
CA LEU A 2 1.12 -26.98 8.10
C LEU A 2 1.92 -25.74 7.68
N ILE A 3 1.53 -25.13 6.56
CA ILE A 3 2.03 -23.81 6.15
C ILE A 3 0.98 -22.79 6.52
N TYR A 4 1.36 -21.74 7.24
CA TYR A 4 0.48 -20.66 7.61
C TYR A 4 0.94 -19.36 6.94
N ASP A 5 0.12 -18.87 6.01
CA ASP A 5 0.36 -17.61 5.29
C ASP A 5 -0.43 -16.49 5.97
N ILE A 6 0.25 -15.41 6.35
CA ILE A 6 -0.33 -14.29 7.08
C ILE A 6 0.07 -12.95 6.44
N GLU A 7 -0.93 -12.20 5.99
CA GLU A 7 -0.71 -10.93 5.26
C GLU A 7 -0.76 -9.70 6.18
N ASP A 8 -1.69 -9.65 7.12
CA ASP A 8 -1.89 -8.51 8.02
C ASP A 8 -1.56 -8.86 9.48
N ASN A 9 -1.24 -7.85 10.28
CA ASN A 9 -0.95 -7.99 11.71
C ASN A 9 -2.22 -8.22 12.54
N ILE A 10 -2.98 -9.26 12.17
CA ILE A 10 -4.29 -9.60 12.75
C ILE A 10 -4.22 -10.08 14.22
N MET A 11 -3.03 -10.22 14.79
CA MET A 11 -2.83 -10.45 16.23
C MET A 11 -3.15 -9.20 17.04
N HIS A 12 -2.94 -8.04 16.48
CA HIS A 12 -3.28 -6.76 17.11
C HIS A 12 -4.67 -6.30 16.68
N LYS A 13 -5.38 -5.60 17.57
CA LYS A 13 -6.65 -4.98 17.20
C LYS A 13 -6.39 -3.88 16.19
N ASN A 14 -7.15 -3.86 15.11
CA ASN A 14 -7.19 -2.67 14.27
C ASN A 14 -7.83 -1.53 15.09
N PRO A 15 -7.08 -0.49 15.48
CA PRO A 15 -7.61 0.61 16.28
C PRO A 15 -8.72 1.39 15.56
N HIS A 16 -8.74 1.30 14.22
CA HIS A 16 -9.69 1.98 13.33
C HIS A 16 -10.93 1.13 13.00
N SER A 17 -11.05 -0.06 13.60
CA SER A 17 -12.24 -0.91 13.42
C SER A 17 -13.36 -0.47 14.37
N PRO A 18 -14.62 -0.33 13.88
CA PRO A 18 -15.74 -0.04 14.77
C PRO A 18 -15.81 -1.07 15.89
N GLY A 19 -16.00 -0.59 17.13
CA GLY A 19 -15.98 -1.38 18.35
C GLY A 19 -16.90 -2.60 18.25
N THR A 20 -16.31 -3.80 18.31
CA THR A 20 -17.04 -5.06 18.33
C THR A 20 -17.23 -5.52 19.77
N ASN A 21 -18.38 -6.16 20.08
CA ASN A 21 -18.66 -6.73 21.38
C ASN A 21 -17.54 -7.67 21.86
N SER A 22 -17.26 -7.69 23.16
CA SER A 22 -16.21 -8.53 23.78
C SER A 22 -16.30 -10.01 23.37
N ILE A 23 -17.50 -10.55 23.16
CA ILE A 23 -17.73 -11.93 22.71
C ILE A 23 -17.25 -12.13 21.27
N VAL A 24 -17.52 -11.17 20.38
CA VAL A 24 -17.05 -11.22 18.99
C VAL A 24 -15.52 -11.10 18.92
N ASN A 25 -14.92 -10.28 19.78
CA ASN A 25 -13.46 -10.17 19.90
C ASN A 25 -12.82 -11.46 20.42
N TYR A 26 -13.45 -12.13 21.39
CA TYR A 26 -13.01 -13.44 21.88
C TYR A 26 -13.14 -14.53 20.81
N LEU A 27 -14.21 -14.53 20.02
CA LEU A 27 -14.42 -15.48 18.91
C LEU A 27 -13.52 -15.21 17.71
N ARG A 28 -13.16 -13.95 17.44
CA ARG A 28 -12.13 -13.56 16.43
C ARG A 28 -10.72 -13.94 16.85
N GLY A 29 -10.47 -14.13 18.13
CA GLY A 29 -9.40 -14.83 18.81
C GLY A 29 -8.00 -14.65 18.24
N SER A 30 -7.29 -13.58 18.62
CA SER A 30 -5.83 -13.49 18.46
C SER A 30 -5.09 -14.76 18.97
N GLY A 31 -5.63 -15.43 19.98
CA GLY A 31 -5.11 -16.71 20.50
C GLY A 31 -5.11 -17.85 19.48
N LYS A 32 -6.08 -17.92 18.58
CA LYS A 32 -6.11 -18.94 17.52
C LYS A 32 -5.01 -18.70 16.48
N ILE A 33 -4.79 -17.44 16.11
CA ILE A 33 -3.76 -17.04 15.16
C ILE A 33 -2.39 -17.31 15.75
N LEU A 34 -2.16 -16.92 17.00
CA LEU A 34 -0.92 -17.22 17.72
C LEU A 34 -0.67 -18.72 17.83
N TYR A 35 -1.72 -19.51 18.07
CA TYR A 35 -1.62 -20.97 18.09
C TYR A 35 -1.21 -21.52 16.72
N LEU A 36 -1.82 -21.06 15.62
CA LEU A 36 -1.45 -21.47 14.26
C LEU A 36 0.00 -21.09 13.93
N ILE A 37 0.41 -19.85 14.20
CA ILE A 37 1.81 -19.41 14.01
C ILE A 37 2.76 -20.32 14.83
N LYS A 38 2.41 -20.61 16.08
CA LYS A 38 3.23 -21.42 16.98
C LYS A 38 3.43 -22.85 16.48
N GLN A 39 2.37 -23.47 15.92
CA GLN A 39 2.37 -24.87 15.49
C GLN A 39 2.76 -25.07 14.03
N ALA A 40 2.73 -24.04 13.23
CA ALA A 40 3.06 -24.16 11.80
C ALA A 40 4.47 -24.70 11.57
N ASP A 41 4.59 -25.57 10.57
CA ASP A 41 5.88 -26.05 10.06
C ASP A 41 6.63 -24.92 9.39
N HIS A 42 5.91 -24.08 8.62
CA HIS A 42 6.43 -22.85 8.01
C HIS A 42 5.40 -21.73 8.14
N VAL A 43 5.88 -20.52 8.38
CA VAL A 43 5.06 -19.30 8.36
C VAL A 43 5.55 -18.41 7.23
N ILE A 44 4.64 -18.03 6.35
CA ILE A 44 4.90 -17.03 5.30
C ILE A 44 4.29 -15.71 5.76
N THR A 45 5.00 -14.61 5.59
CA THR A 45 4.56 -13.29 6.05
C THR A 45 4.75 -12.25 4.95
N SER A 46 3.89 -11.25 4.91
CA SER A 46 3.88 -10.21 3.87
C SER A 46 4.75 -8.99 4.17
N SER A 47 5.33 -8.90 5.36
CA SER A 47 6.23 -7.79 5.73
C SER A 47 7.38 -8.26 6.62
N PRO A 48 8.54 -7.58 6.56
CA PRO A 48 9.69 -7.90 7.45
C PRO A 48 9.36 -7.76 8.93
N VAL A 49 8.54 -6.78 9.31
CA VAL A 49 8.12 -6.57 10.70
C VAL A 49 7.30 -7.75 11.20
N LEU A 50 6.32 -8.18 10.41
CA LEU A 50 5.49 -9.34 10.72
C LEU A 50 6.33 -10.62 10.77
N ASN A 51 7.29 -10.76 9.86
CA ASN A 51 8.20 -11.91 9.83
C ASN A 51 9.03 -12.00 11.13
N ASN A 52 9.64 -10.89 11.55
CA ASN A 52 10.41 -10.84 12.78
C ASN A 52 9.57 -11.21 14.01
N TYR A 53 8.33 -10.71 14.07
CA TYR A 53 7.40 -11.11 15.13
C TYR A 53 7.10 -12.61 15.09
N CYS A 54 6.74 -13.16 13.93
CA CYS A 54 6.41 -14.58 13.78
C CYS A 54 7.59 -15.48 14.14
N ILE A 55 8.82 -15.11 13.85
CA ILE A 55 10.04 -15.84 14.29
C ILE A 55 10.10 -15.96 15.82
N THR A 56 9.65 -14.95 16.56
CA THR A 56 9.67 -15.03 18.04
C THR A 56 8.64 -16.03 18.59
N VAL A 57 7.52 -16.22 17.87
CA VAL A 57 6.38 -17.03 18.30
C VAL A 57 6.45 -18.47 17.78
N ASN A 58 6.89 -18.67 16.52
CA ASN A 58 6.91 -19.98 15.87
C ASN A 58 7.91 -20.92 16.56
N GLN A 59 7.46 -22.12 16.94
CA GLN A 59 8.31 -23.09 17.66
C GLN A 59 9.48 -23.60 16.82
N LYS A 60 9.29 -23.73 15.52
CA LYS A 60 10.31 -24.23 14.58
C LYS A 60 11.24 -23.14 14.07
N LYS A 61 10.97 -21.87 14.41
CA LYS A 61 11.70 -20.70 13.91
C LYS A 61 11.77 -20.64 12.38
N SER A 62 10.79 -21.24 11.70
CA SER A 62 10.71 -21.34 10.26
C SER A 62 9.72 -20.32 9.71
N CYS A 63 10.17 -19.07 9.57
CA CYS A 63 9.38 -17.97 9.03
C CYS A 63 10.12 -17.35 7.85
N ILE A 64 9.37 -17.08 6.79
CA ILE A 64 9.92 -16.50 5.55
C ILE A 64 9.07 -15.30 5.16
N TYR A 65 9.75 -14.19 4.86
CA TYR A 65 9.11 -13.05 4.25
C TYR A 65 8.97 -13.24 2.74
N ILE A 66 7.74 -13.21 2.25
CA ILE A 66 7.40 -13.12 0.83
C ILE A 66 6.45 -11.94 0.68
N SER A 67 6.83 -10.96 -0.13
CA SER A 67 6.02 -9.77 -0.34
C SER A 67 4.69 -10.08 -1.04
N SER A 68 3.71 -9.20 -0.88
CA SER A 68 2.53 -9.19 -1.74
C SER A 68 2.94 -8.95 -3.20
N SER A 69 2.17 -9.51 -4.13
CA SER A 69 2.43 -9.40 -5.57
C SER A 69 1.35 -8.59 -6.28
N VAL A 70 1.71 -8.13 -7.48
CA VAL A 70 0.77 -7.52 -8.42
C VAL A 70 0.84 -8.18 -9.79
N ASP A 71 -0.28 -8.21 -10.48
CA ASP A 71 -0.36 -8.71 -11.86
C ASP A 71 0.20 -7.67 -12.84
N THR A 72 1.51 -7.70 -13.02
CA THR A 72 2.22 -6.75 -13.88
C THR A 72 1.92 -6.88 -15.38
N ASP A 73 1.25 -7.95 -15.80
CA ASP A 73 0.80 -8.14 -17.18
C ASP A 73 -0.46 -7.31 -17.46
N ASN A 74 -1.31 -7.13 -16.45
CA ASN A 74 -2.53 -6.32 -16.52
C ASN A 74 -2.31 -4.91 -15.94
N PHE A 75 -1.48 -4.77 -14.90
CA PHE A 75 -1.16 -3.48 -14.29
C PHE A 75 -0.01 -2.84 -15.07
N ILE A 76 -0.36 -2.18 -16.17
CA ILE A 76 0.59 -1.54 -17.09
C ILE A 76 0.43 -0.01 -17.05
N PRO A 77 1.55 0.73 -17.18
CA PRO A 77 1.50 2.18 -17.28
C PRO A 77 0.60 2.67 -18.42
N SER A 78 -0.08 3.79 -18.21
CA SER A 78 -0.78 4.47 -19.30
C SER A 78 0.23 5.07 -20.28
N ASN A 79 -0.03 4.92 -21.57
CA ASN A 79 0.76 5.58 -22.61
C ASN A 79 0.44 7.08 -22.77
N ASN A 80 -0.57 7.58 -22.06
CA ASN A 80 -1.06 8.95 -22.15
C ASN A 80 -0.40 9.88 -21.14
N TYR A 81 0.89 10.15 -21.28
CA TYR A 81 1.54 11.28 -20.60
C TYR A 81 1.13 12.61 -21.26
N ASN A 82 -0.09 13.05 -21.01
CA ASN A 82 -0.54 14.35 -21.52
C ASN A 82 -0.20 15.43 -20.49
N ASN A 83 0.85 16.20 -20.77
CA ASN A 83 1.33 17.30 -19.92
C ASN A 83 0.36 18.50 -19.85
N ASP A 84 -0.65 18.56 -20.73
CA ASP A 84 -1.60 19.67 -20.80
C ASP A 84 -2.84 19.46 -19.92
N LYS A 85 -2.95 18.30 -19.25
CA LYS A 85 -4.06 18.00 -18.34
C LYS A 85 -3.69 18.32 -16.88
N LYS A 86 -4.71 18.70 -16.12
CA LYS A 86 -4.62 18.83 -14.67
C LYS A 86 -4.08 17.53 -14.06
N VAL A 87 -3.09 17.66 -13.17
CA VAL A 87 -2.49 16.50 -12.48
C VAL A 87 -3.50 15.82 -11.57
N VAL A 88 -3.59 14.51 -11.65
CA VAL A 88 -4.48 13.68 -10.82
C VAL A 88 -3.67 13.03 -9.71
N ILE A 89 -3.93 13.45 -8.47
CA ILE A 89 -3.46 12.75 -7.26
C ILE A 89 -4.49 11.67 -6.93
N GLY A 90 -4.05 10.42 -6.82
CA GLY A 90 -4.95 9.29 -6.60
C GLY A 90 -4.72 8.57 -5.29
N TRP A 91 -5.81 8.21 -4.65
CA TRP A 91 -5.85 7.31 -3.50
C TRP A 91 -6.87 6.19 -3.74
N THR A 92 -6.52 4.96 -3.34
CA THR A 92 -7.46 3.83 -3.35
C THR A 92 -7.53 3.17 -1.98
N GLY A 93 -8.73 2.75 -1.59
CA GLY A 93 -8.92 2.07 -0.32
C GLY A 93 -10.37 1.74 -0.01
N THR A 94 -10.56 1.00 1.07
CA THR A 94 -11.85 0.66 1.64
C THR A 94 -12.27 1.69 2.69
N PHE A 95 -13.53 1.64 3.11
CA PHE A 95 -14.05 2.48 4.19
C PHE A 95 -13.18 2.40 5.47
N SER A 96 -12.67 1.22 5.82
CA SER A 96 -11.82 1.04 7.01
C SER A 96 -10.45 1.73 6.93
N SER A 97 -10.02 2.12 5.73
CA SER A 97 -8.76 2.86 5.51
C SER A 97 -8.97 4.34 5.19
N LYS A 98 -10.22 4.80 5.17
CA LYS A 98 -10.60 6.20 4.89
C LYS A 98 -9.90 7.18 5.85
N GLU A 99 -9.76 6.83 7.11
CA GLU A 99 -9.11 7.66 8.13
C GLU A 99 -7.68 8.05 7.77
N TYR A 100 -6.94 7.18 7.08
CA TYR A 100 -5.60 7.51 6.60
C TYR A 100 -5.63 8.65 5.58
N LEU A 101 -6.62 8.66 4.68
CA LEU A 101 -6.82 9.78 3.75
C LEU A 101 -7.28 11.04 4.48
N ASP A 102 -8.15 10.90 5.50
CA ASP A 102 -8.66 12.03 6.29
C ASP A 102 -7.54 12.81 6.99
N ASN A 103 -6.44 12.15 7.38
CA ASN A 103 -5.28 12.83 7.96
C ASN A 103 -4.57 13.78 6.98
N LEU A 104 -4.80 13.63 5.68
CA LEU A 104 -4.25 14.54 4.68
C LEU A 104 -5.20 15.67 4.27
N ARG A 105 -6.41 15.76 4.85
CA ARG A 105 -7.41 16.78 4.45
C ARG A 105 -6.83 18.19 4.46
N ASP A 106 -6.20 18.58 5.56
CA ASP A 106 -5.61 19.92 5.70
C ASP A 106 -4.47 20.17 4.72
N VAL A 107 -3.65 19.15 4.48
CA VAL A 107 -2.56 19.20 3.49
C VAL A 107 -3.13 19.42 2.10
N LEU A 108 -4.11 18.62 1.68
CA LEU A 108 -4.72 18.71 0.35
C LEU A 108 -5.46 20.03 0.13
N VAL A 109 -6.19 20.52 1.14
CA VAL A 109 -6.85 21.83 1.07
C VAL A 109 -5.84 22.98 0.95
N LYS A 110 -4.75 22.95 1.74
CA LYS A 110 -3.68 23.95 1.63
C LYS A 110 -2.96 23.88 0.28
N LEU A 111 -2.67 22.67 -0.19
CA LEU A 111 -2.02 22.44 -1.48
C LEU A 111 -2.86 22.99 -2.64
N ASN A 112 -4.19 22.81 -2.60
CA ASN A 112 -5.09 23.31 -3.64
C ASN A 112 -5.13 24.84 -3.76
N ARG A 113 -4.64 25.59 -2.75
CA ARG A 113 -4.50 27.05 -2.81
C ARG A 113 -3.29 27.51 -3.62
N ILE A 114 -2.30 26.63 -3.83
CA ILE A 114 -1.02 26.95 -4.47
C ILE A 114 -0.74 26.12 -5.73
N CYS A 115 -1.48 25.02 -5.91
CA CYS A 115 -1.36 24.12 -7.07
C CYS A 115 -2.74 23.75 -7.59
N ASP A 116 -2.88 23.65 -8.90
CA ASP A 116 -4.07 23.12 -9.55
C ASP A 116 -3.91 21.61 -9.77
N PHE A 117 -4.74 20.81 -9.10
CA PHE A 117 -4.76 19.37 -9.24
C PHE A 117 -6.18 18.82 -9.00
N LYS A 118 -6.43 17.59 -9.41
CA LYS A 118 -7.63 16.83 -9.07
C LYS A 118 -7.27 15.75 -8.05
N LEU A 119 -8.05 15.59 -7.01
CA LEU A 119 -7.99 14.43 -6.13
C LEU A 119 -8.96 13.34 -6.63
N ARG A 120 -8.44 12.16 -6.96
CA ARG A 120 -9.24 10.98 -7.29
C ARG A 120 -9.23 10.02 -6.12
N VAL A 121 -10.40 9.71 -5.59
CA VAL A 121 -10.62 8.72 -4.51
C VAL A 121 -11.35 7.52 -5.10
N ILE A 122 -10.70 6.35 -5.09
CA ILE A 122 -11.28 5.09 -5.57
C ILE A 122 -11.56 4.21 -4.36
N GLY A 123 -12.84 3.93 -4.10
CA GLY A 123 -13.23 3.17 -2.91
C GLY A 123 -14.67 2.70 -2.93
N ASP A 124 -15.11 2.14 -1.81
CA ASP A 124 -16.47 1.62 -1.60
C ASP A 124 -17.37 2.57 -0.77
N PHE A 125 -16.97 3.83 -0.62
CA PHE A 125 -17.62 4.82 0.22
C PHE A 125 -17.71 6.19 -0.47
N ASP A 126 -18.56 7.06 0.05
CA ASP A 126 -18.64 8.45 -0.37
C ASP A 126 -17.59 9.29 0.35
N TYR A 127 -16.97 10.20 -0.38
CA TYR A 127 -15.95 11.10 0.16
C TYR A 127 -16.24 12.54 -0.23
N GLU A 128 -15.98 13.46 0.70
CA GLU A 128 -16.15 14.89 0.49
C GLU A 128 -14.92 15.64 0.98
N LEU A 129 -14.42 16.57 0.17
CA LEU A 129 -13.32 17.46 0.52
C LEU A 129 -13.60 18.85 -0.05
N PRO A 130 -14.39 19.68 0.62
CA PRO A 130 -14.72 21.03 0.14
C PRO A 130 -13.46 21.85 -0.15
N GLY A 131 -13.46 22.55 -1.28
CA GLY A 131 -12.34 23.40 -1.72
C GLY A 131 -11.26 22.67 -2.50
N VAL A 132 -11.45 21.39 -2.83
CA VAL A 132 -10.56 20.62 -3.71
C VAL A 132 -11.39 20.06 -4.87
N ASP A 133 -10.83 20.09 -6.09
CA ASP A 133 -11.42 19.41 -7.24
C ASP A 133 -11.37 17.90 -7.00
N LEU A 134 -12.50 17.31 -6.63
CA LEU A 134 -12.63 15.94 -6.16
C LEU A 134 -13.41 15.07 -7.15
N GLU A 135 -12.88 13.90 -7.44
CA GLU A 135 -13.54 12.84 -8.18
C GLU A 135 -13.59 11.57 -7.32
N VAL A 136 -14.79 11.09 -7.02
CA VAL A 136 -15.00 9.85 -6.27
C VAL A 136 -15.48 8.76 -7.21
N ILE A 137 -14.76 7.65 -7.25
CA ILE A 137 -15.06 6.50 -8.10
C ILE A 137 -15.37 5.30 -7.21
N ARG A 138 -16.51 4.67 -7.44
CA ARG A 138 -16.82 3.37 -6.82
C ARG A 138 -15.92 2.30 -7.42
N TRP A 139 -15.11 1.69 -6.57
CA TRP A 139 -14.22 0.61 -7.00
C TRP A 139 -15.00 -0.58 -7.55
N THR A 140 -14.60 -1.06 -8.69
CA THR A 140 -15.02 -2.35 -9.24
C THR A 140 -13.81 -3.07 -9.84
N ARG A 141 -13.82 -4.38 -9.79
CA ARG A 141 -12.73 -5.20 -10.34
C ARG A 141 -12.51 -4.94 -11.84
N GLU A 142 -13.58 -4.74 -12.57
CA GLU A 142 -13.57 -4.54 -14.03
C GLU A 142 -12.92 -3.22 -14.43
N ASN A 143 -13.06 -2.18 -13.59
CA ASN A 143 -12.56 -0.84 -13.88
C ASN A 143 -11.25 -0.50 -13.17
N GLU A 144 -10.79 -1.34 -12.24
CA GLU A 144 -9.63 -1.06 -11.39
C GLU A 144 -8.41 -0.58 -12.19
N VAL A 145 -8.05 -1.29 -13.25
CA VAL A 145 -6.90 -0.95 -14.11
C VAL A 145 -7.09 0.42 -14.75
N LYS A 146 -8.24 0.66 -15.36
CA LYS A 146 -8.56 1.93 -16.03
C LYS A 146 -8.57 3.11 -15.06
N ASP A 147 -9.14 2.91 -13.88
CA ASP A 147 -9.26 3.96 -12.88
C ASP A 147 -7.90 4.33 -12.29
N LEU A 148 -7.04 3.34 -12.04
CA LEU A 148 -5.67 3.54 -11.57
C LEU A 148 -4.75 4.14 -12.66
N GLN A 149 -4.92 3.77 -13.93
CA GLN A 149 -4.19 4.37 -15.06
C GLN A 149 -4.48 5.87 -15.25
N GLY A 150 -5.60 6.35 -14.73
CA GLY A 150 -5.94 7.77 -14.77
C GLY A 150 -5.32 8.63 -13.67
N ILE A 151 -4.41 8.07 -12.86
CA ILE A 151 -3.68 8.74 -11.79
C ILE A 151 -2.29 9.16 -12.29
N ASP A 152 -1.79 10.31 -11.84
CA ASP A 152 -0.43 10.80 -12.12
C ASP A 152 0.51 10.67 -10.91
N ILE A 153 -0.04 10.73 -9.69
CA ILE A 153 0.70 10.61 -8.43
C ILE A 153 -0.12 9.75 -7.48
N GLY A 154 0.42 8.61 -7.06
CA GLY A 154 -0.21 7.77 -6.03
C GLY A 154 0.11 8.29 -4.63
N ILE A 155 -0.88 8.33 -3.72
CA ILE A 155 -0.65 8.66 -2.33
C ILE A 155 -1.01 7.48 -1.43
N TYR A 156 -0.12 7.18 -0.48
CA TYR A 156 -0.30 6.11 0.49
C TYR A 156 -0.05 6.63 1.91
N PRO A 157 -0.99 7.43 2.45
CA PRO A 157 -0.93 7.90 3.82
C PRO A 157 -1.21 6.77 4.80
N LEU A 158 -0.45 6.72 5.87
CA LEU A 158 -0.58 5.77 6.97
C LEU A 158 -0.39 6.50 8.28
N ILE A 159 -1.00 5.97 9.35
CA ILE A 159 -0.78 6.40 10.74
C ILE A 159 0.20 5.39 11.35
N GLU A 160 1.20 5.87 12.09
CA GLU A 160 2.15 4.99 12.76
C GLU A 160 1.48 4.32 13.97
N ASP A 161 1.24 3.02 13.87
CA ASP A 161 0.73 2.16 14.94
C ASP A 161 1.17 0.70 14.74
N GLU A 162 0.89 -0.15 15.73
CA GLU A 162 1.25 -1.57 15.68
C GLU A 162 0.54 -2.32 14.54
N TRP A 163 -0.70 -1.94 14.21
CA TRP A 163 -1.44 -2.54 13.11
C TRP A 163 -0.81 -2.20 11.76
N VAL A 164 -0.51 -0.93 11.53
CA VAL A 164 0.08 -0.43 10.29
C VAL A 164 1.49 -0.97 10.08
N SER A 165 2.24 -1.16 11.16
CA SER A 165 3.62 -1.70 11.09
C SER A 165 3.69 -3.07 10.42
N GLY A 166 2.63 -3.88 10.51
CA GLY A 166 2.54 -5.19 9.87
C GLY A 166 2.01 -5.18 8.43
N LYS A 167 1.53 -4.05 7.90
CA LYS A 167 0.94 -3.99 6.55
C LYS A 167 1.95 -4.31 5.45
N SER A 168 1.50 -5.06 4.45
CA SER A 168 2.31 -5.48 3.29
C SER A 168 2.78 -4.33 2.40
N GLY A 169 2.04 -3.21 2.36
CA GLY A 169 2.33 -2.09 1.46
C GLY A 169 1.78 -2.26 0.04
N LEU A 170 0.85 -3.19 -0.17
CA LEU A 170 0.30 -3.54 -1.49
C LEU A 170 -0.15 -2.33 -2.32
N LYS A 171 -0.79 -1.33 -1.71
CA LYS A 171 -1.22 -0.13 -2.45
C LYS A 171 -0.07 0.66 -3.07
N ALA A 172 1.04 0.78 -2.34
CA ALA A 172 2.24 1.42 -2.90
C ALA A 172 2.77 0.60 -4.10
N ILE A 173 2.82 -0.72 -3.97
CA ILE A 173 3.24 -1.63 -5.04
C ILE A 173 2.30 -1.51 -6.26
N GLN A 174 0.98 -1.39 -6.04
CA GLN A 174 0.01 -1.19 -7.12
C GLN A 174 0.27 0.11 -7.88
N TYR A 175 0.42 1.26 -7.19
CA TYR A 175 0.73 2.52 -7.87
C TYR A 175 2.05 2.44 -8.65
N MET A 176 3.08 1.90 -8.02
CA MET A 176 4.39 1.71 -8.64
C MET A 176 4.30 0.77 -9.87
N ALA A 177 3.40 -0.22 -9.88
CA ALA A 177 3.15 -1.08 -11.03
C ALA A 177 2.64 -0.29 -12.25
N PHE A 178 1.84 0.73 -12.06
CA PHE A 178 1.42 1.65 -13.13
C PHE A 178 2.48 2.70 -13.49
N GLY A 179 3.69 2.61 -12.94
CA GLY A 179 4.75 3.59 -13.18
C GLY A 179 4.42 4.95 -12.58
N LEU A 180 3.64 5.00 -11.51
CA LEU A 180 3.30 6.23 -10.82
C LEU A 180 4.34 6.54 -9.73
N PRO A 181 4.83 7.78 -9.63
CA PRO A 181 5.54 8.21 -8.44
C PRO A 181 4.59 8.09 -7.25
N THR A 182 5.01 7.36 -6.23
CA THR A 182 4.21 7.12 -5.03
C THR A 182 4.76 7.92 -3.86
N VAL A 183 3.92 8.76 -3.25
CA VAL A 183 4.23 9.44 -1.98
C VAL A 183 3.62 8.63 -0.85
N ALA A 184 4.43 8.19 0.10
CA ALA A 184 3.98 7.33 1.20
C ALA A 184 4.53 7.78 2.54
N THR A 185 3.76 7.57 3.61
CA THR A 185 4.27 7.75 4.98
C THR A 185 5.41 6.75 5.23
N ASN A 186 6.51 7.24 5.80
CA ASN A 186 7.70 6.43 6.12
C ASN A 186 7.46 5.61 7.39
N VAL A 187 6.59 4.59 7.31
CA VAL A 187 6.24 3.69 8.41
C VAL A 187 6.07 2.25 7.92
N GLY A 188 6.19 1.29 8.83
CA GLY A 188 5.99 -0.13 8.56
C GLY A 188 6.85 -0.63 7.40
N ASN A 189 6.24 -1.23 6.39
CA ASN A 189 6.94 -1.81 5.24
C ASN A 189 7.22 -0.81 4.10
N THR A 190 6.72 0.43 4.17
CA THR A 190 6.91 1.38 3.06
C THR A 190 8.38 1.68 2.74
N PRO A 191 9.32 1.77 3.74
CA PRO A 191 10.75 1.97 3.45
C PRO A 191 11.44 0.78 2.77
N SER A 192 10.86 -0.42 2.84
CA SER A 192 11.39 -1.60 2.13
C SER A 192 10.98 -1.60 0.66
N ILE A 193 9.86 -0.94 0.33
CA ILE A 193 9.28 -0.86 -1.01
C ILE A 193 9.81 0.37 -1.74
N ILE A 194 9.79 1.53 -1.07
CA ILE A 194 10.13 2.83 -1.64
C ILE A 194 11.53 3.27 -1.20
N GLU A 195 12.40 3.43 -2.17
CA GLU A 195 13.68 4.12 -2.02
C GLU A 195 13.47 5.61 -2.27
N HIS A 196 13.61 6.40 -1.20
CA HIS A 196 13.29 7.84 -1.21
C HIS A 196 14.02 8.58 -2.33
N MET A 197 13.28 9.31 -3.20
CA MET A 197 13.76 10.08 -4.35
C MET A 197 14.36 9.25 -5.51
N GLU A 198 14.33 7.93 -5.40
CA GLU A 198 14.77 7.02 -6.47
C GLU A 198 13.57 6.42 -7.23
N ASN A 199 12.61 5.83 -6.51
CA ASN A 199 11.43 5.20 -7.09
C ASN A 199 10.10 5.65 -6.46
N GLY A 200 10.15 6.66 -5.57
CA GLY A 200 9.01 7.24 -4.89
C GLY A 200 9.46 8.25 -3.84
N TRP A 201 8.55 8.67 -2.98
CA TRP A 201 8.82 9.70 -1.98
C TRP A 201 8.32 9.28 -0.62
N LEU A 202 9.21 9.13 0.36
CA LEU A 202 8.86 8.86 1.75
C LEU A 202 8.76 10.17 2.54
N VAL A 203 7.70 10.31 3.32
CA VAL A 203 7.38 11.50 4.11
C VAL A 203 7.06 11.15 5.55
N LYS A 204 7.26 12.09 6.48
CA LYS A 204 6.98 11.90 7.92
C LYS A 204 6.03 12.95 8.49
N SER A 205 6.02 14.16 7.90
CA SER A 205 5.24 15.29 8.41
C SER A 205 4.29 15.84 7.34
N ASN A 206 3.35 16.70 7.74
CA ASN A 206 2.48 17.41 6.82
C ASN A 206 3.27 18.36 5.90
N GLU A 207 4.37 18.92 6.38
CA GLU A 207 5.29 19.74 5.61
C GLU A 207 5.98 18.93 4.51
N ASP A 208 6.41 17.71 4.82
CA ASP A 208 6.98 16.78 3.83
C ASP A 208 5.95 16.41 2.76
N TRP A 209 4.70 16.12 3.17
CA TRP A 209 3.59 15.86 2.24
C TRP A 209 3.37 17.05 1.30
N MET A 210 3.28 18.26 1.85
CA MET A 210 3.13 19.49 1.06
C MET A 210 4.26 19.64 0.07
N TYR A 211 5.51 19.51 0.51
CA TYR A 211 6.69 19.67 -0.31
C TYR A 211 6.76 18.63 -1.43
N ALA A 212 6.56 17.35 -1.10
CA ALA A 212 6.61 16.25 -2.06
C ALA A 212 5.56 16.41 -3.16
N LEU A 213 4.30 16.68 -2.78
CA LEU A 213 3.20 16.84 -3.73
C LEU A 213 3.37 18.09 -4.59
N ASP A 214 3.75 19.24 -4.01
CA ASP A 214 4.04 20.46 -4.76
C ASP A 214 5.12 20.24 -5.82
N ARG A 215 6.22 19.59 -5.43
CA ARG A 215 7.33 19.25 -6.35
C ARG A 215 6.88 18.32 -7.48
N LEU A 216 6.12 17.28 -7.16
CA LEU A 216 5.65 16.33 -8.17
C LEU A 216 4.60 16.94 -9.10
N ILE A 217 3.70 17.81 -8.62
CA ILE A 217 2.72 18.51 -9.47
C ILE A 217 3.46 19.40 -10.47
N LYS A 218 4.41 20.20 -10.00
CA LYS A 218 5.11 21.20 -10.82
C LYS A 218 6.20 20.63 -11.73
N THR A 219 6.63 19.38 -11.52
CA THR A 219 7.80 18.82 -12.23
C THR A 219 7.48 17.51 -12.96
N PRO A 220 6.91 17.58 -14.18
CA PRO A 220 6.58 16.37 -14.98
C PRO A 220 7.77 15.42 -15.19
N ALA A 221 8.96 15.99 -15.43
CA ALA A 221 10.19 15.20 -15.61
C ALA A 221 10.53 14.36 -14.36
N LEU A 222 10.30 14.90 -13.16
CA LEU A 222 10.51 14.18 -11.91
C LEU A 222 9.48 13.05 -11.76
N ARG A 223 8.19 13.30 -12.06
CA ARG A 223 7.16 12.24 -12.05
C ARG A 223 7.56 11.09 -12.97
N LYS A 224 7.99 11.42 -14.20
CA LYS A 224 8.42 10.40 -15.17
C LYS A 224 9.64 9.62 -14.67
N LYS A 225 10.66 10.31 -14.15
CA LYS A 225 11.87 9.64 -13.62
C LYS A 225 11.53 8.64 -12.52
N LEU A 226 10.81 9.10 -11.48
CA LEU A 226 10.44 8.25 -10.35
C LEU A 226 9.51 7.11 -10.79
N GLY A 227 8.55 7.38 -11.67
CA GLY A 227 7.63 6.38 -12.19
C GLY A 227 8.31 5.26 -12.96
N ILE A 228 9.30 5.56 -13.80
CA ILE A 228 10.09 4.55 -14.52
C ILE A 228 10.85 3.66 -13.52
N SER A 229 11.50 4.25 -12.53
CA SER A 229 12.22 3.50 -11.49
C SER A 229 11.28 2.67 -10.62
N ALA A 230 10.09 3.23 -10.28
CA ALA A 230 9.04 2.52 -9.56
C ALA A 230 8.59 1.25 -10.30
N ARG A 231 8.25 1.39 -11.59
CA ARG A 231 7.84 0.25 -12.43
C ARG A 231 8.93 -0.81 -12.50
N LYS A 232 10.18 -0.41 -12.72
CA LYS A 232 11.32 -1.32 -12.76
C LYS A 232 11.42 -2.12 -11.46
N LYS A 233 11.37 -1.46 -10.30
CA LYS A 233 11.41 -2.12 -8.98
C LYS A 233 10.30 -3.16 -8.83
N VAL A 234 9.07 -2.84 -9.29
CA VAL A 234 7.94 -3.76 -9.20
C VAL A 234 8.13 -4.97 -10.10
N LEU A 235 8.57 -4.79 -11.32
CA LEU A 235 8.84 -5.91 -12.24
C LEU A 235 9.88 -6.88 -11.67
N GLU A 236 10.93 -6.34 -11.04
CA GLU A 236 12.07 -7.12 -10.53
C GLU A 236 11.76 -7.81 -9.18
N ASN A 237 10.85 -7.26 -8.35
CA ASN A 237 10.71 -7.73 -6.96
C ASN A 237 9.28 -8.10 -6.54
N TYR A 238 8.25 -7.60 -7.24
CA TYR A 238 6.85 -7.68 -6.77
C TYR A 238 5.88 -8.19 -7.84
N SER A 239 6.37 -8.58 -9.03
CA SER A 239 5.52 -9.19 -10.05
C SER A 239 5.01 -10.56 -9.58
N LYS A 240 3.83 -10.95 -10.05
CA LYS A 240 3.27 -12.28 -9.74
C LYS A 240 4.24 -13.42 -10.09
N HIS A 241 5.04 -13.27 -11.17
CA HIS A 241 6.01 -14.27 -11.59
C HIS A 241 7.14 -14.43 -10.56
N VAL A 242 7.77 -13.33 -10.15
CA VAL A 242 8.84 -13.34 -9.13
C VAL A 242 8.35 -13.91 -7.81
N ILE A 243 7.16 -13.51 -7.37
CA ILE A 243 6.60 -13.97 -6.10
C ILE A 243 6.17 -15.45 -6.20
N GLN A 244 5.61 -15.88 -7.31
CA GLN A 244 5.29 -17.29 -7.56
C GLN A 244 6.53 -18.19 -7.42
N ASP A 245 7.66 -17.78 -8.00
CA ASP A 245 8.91 -18.55 -7.90
C ASP A 245 9.37 -18.69 -6.44
N GLN A 246 9.19 -17.65 -5.61
CA GLN A 246 9.53 -17.73 -4.18
C GLN A 246 8.64 -18.74 -3.44
N TYR A 247 7.34 -18.79 -3.73
CA TYR A 247 6.43 -19.79 -3.16
C TYR A 247 6.81 -21.21 -3.62
N LEU A 248 7.11 -21.41 -4.90
CA LEU A 248 7.52 -22.71 -5.45
C LEU A 248 8.80 -23.24 -4.80
N LEU A 249 9.78 -22.35 -4.52
CA LEU A 249 11.00 -22.73 -3.79
C LEU A 249 10.72 -23.28 -2.38
N ILE A 250 9.68 -22.77 -1.71
CA ILE A 250 9.28 -23.30 -0.38
C ILE A 250 8.61 -24.65 -0.56
N LEU A 251 7.64 -24.74 -1.46
CA LEU A 251 6.86 -25.98 -1.67
C LEU A 251 7.75 -27.14 -2.11
N ASN A 252 8.70 -26.92 -3.02
CA ASN A 252 9.64 -27.95 -3.49
C ASN A 252 10.63 -28.44 -2.41
N ARG A 253 10.81 -27.69 -1.31
CA ARG A 253 11.64 -28.14 -0.16
C ARG A 253 10.86 -29.04 0.81
N LEU A 254 9.56 -29.18 0.61
CA LEU A 254 8.68 -29.96 1.45
C LEU A 254 8.45 -31.40 0.93
N GLU A 255 8.87 -31.65 -0.32
CA GLU A 255 8.95 -32.99 -0.91
C GLU A 255 10.23 -33.69 -0.47
#